data_91b3acc562cc1673b2d5735cf28032df
#
_entry.id   91b3acc562cc1673b2d5735cf28032df
#
_cell.length_a   1.000
_cell.length_b   1.000
_cell.length_c   1.000
_cell.angle_alpha   90.00
_cell.angle_beta   90.00
_cell.angle_gamma   90.00
#
_symmetry.space_group_name_H-M   'P 1'
#
loop_
_entity.id
_entity.type
_entity.pdbx_description
1 polymer ?
#
loop_
_entity_poly.entity_id
_entity_poly.type
_entity_poly.pdbx_seq_one_letter_code
_entity_poly.pdbx_strand_id
1 'polypeptide(L)'
;MENVPSGQVQTVLGPVDPSTLGITLTHEHLIIDLTQVLPHMLTVPGVKNVPDIYSEKLSHENIGLARYHFAPNEDNYLISDVDNAIVEANLYKDFGGGTLVDVTIPDIGRDPVGLARIARKTGLNIVMGSGHYVDVAHPEEMNAKNEEDIESKIVSDLTYGLEALSDEGQYEGTDRIKAGIIGEVGCSWPLTDNERKVLRAAGRAQSITGFPILIHPGRDETAPLEILEVLDEVGTDLSHTIMGHLDRTVFKKETLTEIAKSGAYMEWDLFGREQHYYNGNVDIDMPSDAKRIEDIAWIMGQGYENKVVVAQDICTKDRLFKYGGHGYFYILSQIIPRMRYKGYSEAVSYTHLTLPTKA
;
A
#
# COMPACT_ATOMS: atom_id res chain seq x y z
N MET A 1 20.04 -0.38 20.80
CA MET A 1 18.93 -0.59 19.84
C MET A 1 17.86 -1.34 20.61
N GLU A 2 16.75 -0.68 20.93
CA GLU A 2 15.57 -1.40 21.45
C GLU A 2 14.86 -2.01 20.25
N ASN A 3 15.13 -3.27 19.99
CA ASN A 3 14.40 -4.05 19.01
C ASN A 3 12.93 -4.18 19.49
N VAL A 4 11.99 -4.16 18.57
CA VAL A 4 10.61 -4.58 18.87
C VAL A 4 10.69 -5.96 19.50
N PRO A 5 10.05 -6.19 20.66
CA PRO A 5 10.05 -7.50 21.27
C PRO A 5 9.60 -8.57 20.29
N SER A 6 10.31 -9.70 20.26
CA SER A 6 9.99 -10.80 19.35
C SER A 6 8.50 -11.16 19.46
N GLY A 7 7.82 -11.30 18.31
CA GLY A 7 6.41 -11.65 18.25
C GLY A 7 5.42 -10.48 18.44
N GLN A 8 5.87 -9.22 18.42
CA GLN A 8 4.99 -8.05 18.45
C GLN A 8 4.96 -7.33 17.10
N VAL A 9 3.89 -6.56 16.86
CA VAL A 9 3.73 -5.71 15.68
C VAL A 9 3.96 -4.25 16.08
N GLN A 10 4.84 -3.57 15.37
CA GLN A 10 5.10 -2.14 15.59
C GLN A 10 4.00 -1.30 14.95
N THR A 11 3.27 -0.54 15.77
CA THR A 11 2.34 0.50 15.33
C THR A 11 2.93 1.89 15.57
N VAL A 12 2.31 2.93 15.04
CA VAL A 12 2.70 4.34 15.28
C VAL A 12 2.58 4.76 16.76
N LEU A 13 1.81 4.02 17.56
CA LEU A 13 1.66 4.27 19.00
C LEU A 13 2.50 3.32 19.88
N GLY A 14 3.31 2.47 19.28
CA GLY A 14 4.13 1.49 19.97
C GLY A 14 3.83 0.05 19.55
N PRO A 15 4.56 -0.93 20.10
CA PRO A 15 4.38 -2.34 19.76
C PRO A 15 3.10 -2.89 20.43
N VAL A 16 2.41 -3.78 19.68
CA VAL A 16 1.18 -4.46 20.14
C VAL A 16 1.27 -5.96 19.92
N ASP A 17 0.49 -6.72 20.68
CA ASP A 17 0.32 -8.15 20.47
C ASP A 17 -0.42 -8.40 19.14
N PRO A 18 0.05 -9.29 18.25
CA PRO A 18 -0.62 -9.61 16.99
C PRO A 18 -2.10 -9.98 17.12
N SER A 19 -2.50 -10.62 18.23
CA SER A 19 -3.89 -10.98 18.50
C SER A 19 -4.82 -9.77 18.66
N THR A 20 -4.27 -8.56 18.86
CA THR A 20 -5.04 -7.32 19.02
C THR A 20 -5.25 -6.57 17.69
N LEU A 21 -4.62 -7.02 16.61
CA LEU A 21 -4.72 -6.34 15.31
C LEU A 21 -6.13 -6.37 14.72
N GLY A 22 -6.87 -7.46 14.97
CA GLY A 22 -8.17 -7.64 14.34
C GLY A 22 -8.09 -7.71 12.82
N ILE A 23 -9.16 -7.35 12.14
CA ILE A 23 -9.20 -7.29 10.68
C ILE A 23 -8.25 -6.18 10.20
N THR A 24 -7.36 -6.54 9.28
CA THR A 24 -6.27 -5.67 8.79
C THR A 24 -6.37 -5.46 7.30
N LEU A 25 -6.33 -4.23 6.81
CA LEU A 25 -6.02 -3.92 5.42
C LEU A 25 -4.51 -3.67 5.31
N THR A 26 -3.89 -4.40 4.40
CA THR A 26 -2.42 -4.51 4.32
C THR A 26 -1.77 -3.43 3.47
N HIS A 27 -2.55 -2.67 2.70
CA HIS A 27 -2.06 -1.66 1.77
C HIS A 27 -3.07 -0.51 1.64
N GLU A 28 -2.87 0.56 2.42
CA GLU A 28 -3.70 1.75 2.37
C GLU A 28 -2.86 3.02 2.54
N HIS A 29 -3.46 4.18 2.25
CA HIS A 29 -2.88 5.50 2.42
C HIS A 29 -3.89 6.43 3.10
N LEU A 30 -3.66 6.77 4.35
CA LEU A 30 -4.51 7.70 5.12
C LEU A 30 -4.16 9.16 4.82
N ILE A 31 -2.87 9.42 4.60
CA ILE A 31 -2.30 10.71 4.21
C ILE A 31 -1.27 10.43 3.14
N ILE A 32 -1.42 11.04 1.96
CA ILE A 32 -0.52 10.82 0.83
C ILE A 32 -0.48 12.04 -0.10
N ASP A 33 0.67 12.29 -0.70
CA ASP A 33 0.91 13.27 -1.76
C ASP A 33 1.53 12.59 -2.98
N LEU A 34 0.74 12.39 -4.01
CA LEU A 34 1.16 11.85 -5.31
C LEU A 34 1.22 12.93 -6.40
N THR A 35 1.17 14.21 -6.05
CA THR A 35 1.14 15.31 -7.02
C THR A 35 2.36 15.32 -7.93
N GLN A 36 3.53 14.93 -7.41
CA GLN A 36 4.76 14.81 -8.20
C GLN A 36 4.74 13.63 -9.20
N VAL A 37 3.93 12.60 -8.98
CA VAL A 37 3.79 11.45 -9.89
C VAL A 37 2.75 11.75 -10.99
N LEU A 38 1.80 12.64 -10.72
CA LEU A 38 0.69 12.95 -11.62
C LEU A 38 1.11 13.36 -13.04
N PRO A 39 2.17 14.17 -13.28
CA PRO A 39 2.63 14.50 -14.63
C PRO A 39 3.09 13.32 -15.47
N HIS A 40 3.40 12.18 -14.83
CA HIS A 40 3.85 10.94 -15.45
C HIS A 40 2.69 9.95 -15.71
N MET A 41 1.48 10.28 -15.27
CA MET A 41 0.30 9.45 -15.51
C MET A 41 -0.26 9.71 -16.91
N LEU A 42 -0.71 8.63 -17.56
CA LEU A 42 -1.28 8.69 -18.90
C LEU A 42 -2.74 9.16 -18.85
N THR A 43 -3.17 9.83 -19.91
CA THR A 43 -4.58 10.16 -20.11
C THR A 43 -5.26 9.10 -20.99
N VAL A 44 -6.59 9.01 -20.89
CA VAL A 44 -7.37 8.05 -21.69
C VAL A 44 -7.21 8.32 -23.19
N PRO A 45 -6.74 7.35 -23.98
CA PRO A 45 -6.54 7.52 -25.41
C PRO A 45 -7.83 7.91 -26.15
N GLY A 46 -7.72 8.86 -27.06
CA GLY A 46 -8.82 9.24 -27.97
C GLY A 46 -9.89 10.15 -27.37
N VAL A 47 -9.87 10.43 -26.08
CA VAL A 47 -10.75 11.41 -25.45
C VAL A 47 -10.30 12.82 -25.82
N LYS A 48 -11.23 13.65 -26.32
CA LYS A 48 -10.96 15.02 -26.77
C LYS A 48 -11.90 16.00 -26.08
N ASN A 49 -11.48 17.26 -26.02
CA ASN A 49 -12.29 18.36 -25.46
C ASN A 49 -12.71 18.14 -24.00
N VAL A 50 -11.83 17.53 -23.20
CA VAL A 50 -12.04 17.38 -21.76
C VAL A 50 -11.79 18.74 -21.11
N PRO A 51 -12.67 19.19 -20.19
CA PRO A 51 -12.41 20.38 -19.39
C PRO A 51 -11.07 20.28 -18.64
N ASP A 52 -10.33 21.37 -18.57
CA ASP A 52 -9.15 21.45 -17.73
C ASP A 52 -9.59 21.68 -16.28
N ILE A 53 -9.35 20.69 -15.45
CA ILE A 53 -9.65 20.71 -14.02
C ILE A 53 -8.39 20.54 -13.16
N TYR A 54 -7.19 20.70 -13.75
CA TYR A 54 -5.92 20.35 -13.11
C TYR A 54 -5.78 20.98 -11.72
N SER A 55 -5.98 22.29 -11.61
CA SER A 55 -5.83 23.06 -10.36
C SER A 55 -7.15 23.29 -9.60
N GLU A 56 -8.25 22.69 -10.05
CA GLU A 56 -9.54 22.85 -9.38
C GLU A 56 -9.61 21.98 -8.13
N LYS A 57 -10.34 22.45 -7.11
CA LYS A 57 -10.70 21.59 -5.97
C LYS A 57 -11.70 20.54 -6.41
N LEU A 58 -11.48 19.31 -5.95
CA LEU A 58 -12.37 18.18 -6.25
C LEU A 58 -13.75 18.43 -5.62
N SER A 59 -14.80 18.27 -6.41
CA SER A 59 -16.20 18.48 -6.04
C SER A 59 -17.12 17.51 -6.77
N HIS A 60 -18.40 17.48 -6.39
CA HIS A 60 -19.39 16.67 -7.12
C HIS A 60 -19.55 17.07 -8.60
N GLU A 61 -19.16 18.28 -8.99
CA GLU A 61 -19.27 18.78 -10.36
C GLU A 61 -18.18 18.25 -11.28
N ASN A 62 -16.97 18.00 -10.76
CA ASN A 62 -15.81 17.59 -11.54
C ASN A 62 -15.26 16.19 -11.22
N ILE A 63 -15.71 15.56 -10.11
CA ILE A 63 -15.17 14.26 -9.64
C ILE A 63 -15.28 13.14 -10.71
N GLY A 64 -16.31 13.16 -11.55
CA GLY A 64 -16.46 12.17 -12.62
C GLY A 64 -15.34 12.25 -13.65
N LEU A 65 -14.79 13.44 -13.91
CA LEU A 65 -13.67 13.63 -14.82
C LEU A 65 -12.36 13.07 -14.21
N ALA A 66 -12.15 13.33 -12.92
CA ALA A 66 -10.97 12.83 -12.21
C ALA A 66 -11.03 11.30 -12.04
N ARG A 67 -12.18 10.76 -11.61
CA ARG A 67 -12.39 9.32 -11.32
C ARG A 67 -12.08 8.42 -12.51
N TYR A 68 -12.47 8.83 -13.70
CA TYR A 68 -12.22 8.05 -14.91
C TYR A 68 -10.94 8.46 -15.64
N HIS A 69 -10.08 9.28 -15.00
CA HIS A 69 -8.83 9.77 -15.56
C HIS A 69 -8.98 10.47 -16.92
N PHE A 70 -10.13 11.06 -17.17
CA PHE A 70 -10.34 11.87 -18.36
C PHE A 70 -9.52 13.17 -18.29
N ALA A 71 -9.42 13.74 -17.08
CA ALA A 71 -8.62 14.92 -16.81
C ALA A 71 -7.77 14.72 -15.56
N PRO A 72 -6.47 15.04 -15.59
CA PRO A 72 -5.64 15.04 -14.39
C PRO A 72 -6.14 16.14 -13.45
N ASN A 73 -6.12 15.85 -12.14
CA ASN A 73 -6.53 16.82 -11.11
C ASN A 73 -5.61 16.68 -9.90
N GLU A 74 -4.86 17.74 -9.59
CA GLU A 74 -3.87 17.74 -8.51
C GLU A 74 -4.51 17.49 -7.14
N ASP A 75 -5.66 18.11 -6.87
CA ASP A 75 -6.35 17.94 -5.60
C ASP A 75 -6.81 16.50 -5.36
N ASN A 76 -7.12 15.73 -6.43
CA ASN A 76 -7.46 14.30 -6.30
C ASN A 76 -6.28 13.45 -5.84
N TYR A 77 -5.05 13.83 -6.17
CA TYR A 77 -3.83 13.10 -5.83
C TYR A 77 -3.18 13.56 -4.51
N LEU A 78 -3.88 14.38 -3.73
CA LEU A 78 -3.42 14.89 -2.43
C LEU A 78 -4.45 14.61 -1.33
N ILE A 79 -4.19 13.62 -0.48
CA ILE A 79 -4.96 13.37 0.74
C ILE A 79 -4.13 13.88 1.93
N SER A 80 -4.44 15.08 2.44
CA SER A 80 -3.68 15.74 3.51
C SER A 80 -4.53 16.19 4.71
N ASP A 81 -5.85 15.99 4.64
CA ASP A 81 -6.79 16.39 5.69
C ASP A 81 -6.91 15.28 6.75
N VAL A 82 -6.16 15.42 7.86
CA VAL A 82 -6.15 14.47 8.98
C VAL A 82 -7.53 14.30 9.61
N ASP A 83 -8.34 15.37 9.72
CA ASP A 83 -9.68 15.27 10.30
C ASP A 83 -10.61 14.46 9.40
N ASN A 84 -10.49 14.61 8.10
CA ASN A 84 -11.20 13.77 7.15
C ASN A 84 -10.73 12.29 7.20
N ALA A 85 -9.42 12.06 7.30
CA ALA A 85 -8.87 10.72 7.44
C ALA A 85 -9.38 10.02 8.72
N ILE A 86 -9.58 10.76 9.82
CA ILE A 86 -10.21 10.23 11.06
C ILE A 86 -11.65 9.79 10.77
N VAL A 87 -12.43 10.56 10.02
CA VAL A 87 -13.82 10.19 9.67
C VAL A 87 -13.84 8.93 8.82
N GLU A 88 -13.03 8.86 7.77
CA GLU A 88 -12.93 7.69 6.87
C GLU A 88 -12.47 6.44 7.63
N ALA A 89 -11.44 6.56 8.48
CA ALA A 89 -10.95 5.46 9.29
C ALA A 89 -11.97 4.97 10.35
N ASN A 90 -12.78 5.87 10.92
CA ASN A 90 -13.88 5.46 11.81
C ASN A 90 -14.95 4.66 11.08
N LEU A 91 -15.27 4.97 9.81
CA LEU A 91 -16.17 4.12 9.02
C LEU A 91 -15.63 2.70 8.88
N TYR A 92 -14.32 2.53 8.64
CA TYR A 92 -13.70 1.20 8.62
C TYR A 92 -13.85 0.48 9.96
N LYS A 93 -13.59 1.17 11.06
CA LYS A 93 -13.77 0.63 12.42
C LYS A 93 -15.22 0.21 12.68
N ASP A 94 -16.19 1.03 12.30
CA ASP A 94 -17.62 0.76 12.52
C ASP A 94 -18.09 -0.51 11.79
N PHE A 95 -17.41 -0.89 10.68
CA PHE A 95 -17.62 -2.16 9.98
C PHE A 95 -16.78 -3.32 10.54
N GLY A 96 -16.09 -3.14 11.65
CA GLY A 96 -15.33 -4.17 12.35
C GLY A 96 -13.84 -4.23 12.01
N GLY A 97 -13.31 -3.22 11.32
CA GLY A 97 -11.88 -3.07 11.06
C GLY A 97 -11.08 -2.83 12.35
N GLY A 98 -9.87 -3.37 12.40
CA GLY A 98 -8.97 -3.26 13.56
C GLY A 98 -7.66 -2.56 13.28
N THR A 99 -7.09 -2.79 12.10
CA THR A 99 -5.76 -2.29 11.72
C THR A 99 -5.75 -1.79 10.29
N LEU A 100 -5.06 -0.67 10.06
CA LEU A 100 -4.70 -0.15 8.73
C LEU A 100 -3.17 -0.10 8.62
N VAL A 101 -2.64 -0.69 7.55
CA VAL A 101 -1.23 -0.55 7.19
C VAL A 101 -1.13 0.60 6.20
N ASP A 102 -0.63 1.74 6.68
CA ASP A 102 -0.35 2.92 5.86
C ASP A 102 1.05 2.79 5.28
N VAL A 103 1.13 2.44 4.02
CA VAL A 103 2.39 2.23 3.31
C VAL A 103 2.92 3.49 2.63
N THR A 104 2.40 4.63 3.01
CA THR A 104 2.93 5.93 2.58
C THR A 104 4.34 6.12 3.14
N ILE A 105 5.27 6.37 2.26
CA ILE A 105 6.70 6.55 2.55
C ILE A 105 7.13 8.01 2.30
N PRO A 106 8.34 8.44 2.71
CA PRO A 106 8.75 9.84 2.63
C PRO A 106 8.53 10.49 1.26
N ASP A 107 8.83 9.78 0.18
CA ASP A 107 8.78 10.31 -1.19
C ASP A 107 7.35 10.66 -1.65
N ILE A 108 6.35 10.14 -0.97
CA ILE A 108 4.92 10.36 -1.28
C ILE A 108 4.14 10.94 -0.09
N GLY A 109 4.80 11.73 0.76
CA GLY A 109 4.13 12.57 1.74
C GLY A 109 3.80 11.92 3.09
N ARG A 110 4.58 10.92 3.54
CA ARG A 110 4.42 10.29 4.86
C ARG A 110 4.33 11.32 5.99
N ASP A 111 3.26 11.24 6.80
CA ASP A 111 3.05 12.09 7.98
C ASP A 111 2.93 11.24 9.27
N PRO A 112 4.04 10.99 9.99
CA PRO A 112 4.02 10.20 11.22
C PRO A 112 3.13 10.79 12.32
N VAL A 113 3.08 12.11 12.44
CA VAL A 113 2.29 12.81 13.47
C VAL A 113 0.80 12.73 13.16
N GLY A 114 0.43 12.93 11.91
CA GLY A 114 -0.94 12.76 11.43
C GLY A 114 -1.44 11.33 11.65
N LEU A 115 -0.64 10.31 11.27
CA LEU A 115 -0.99 8.90 11.49
C LEU A 115 -1.18 8.57 12.97
N ALA A 116 -0.31 9.05 13.86
CA ALA A 116 -0.45 8.85 15.29
C ALA A 116 -1.68 9.57 15.86
N ARG A 117 -2.05 10.77 15.34
CA ARG A 117 -3.28 11.45 15.68
C ARG A 117 -4.52 10.65 15.24
N ILE A 118 -4.52 10.11 14.04
CA ILE A 118 -5.59 9.25 13.54
C ILE A 118 -5.73 8.02 14.44
N ALA A 119 -4.63 7.31 14.73
CA ALA A 119 -4.63 6.13 15.59
C ALA A 119 -5.24 6.41 16.97
N ARG A 120 -4.86 7.52 17.62
CA ARG A 120 -5.43 7.91 18.92
C ARG A 120 -6.91 8.26 18.88
N LYS A 121 -7.33 8.98 17.84
CA LYS A 121 -8.72 9.44 17.70
C LYS A 121 -9.68 8.31 17.36
N THR A 122 -9.23 7.34 16.57
CA THR A 122 -10.04 6.20 16.13
C THR A 122 -9.90 4.99 17.06
N GLY A 123 -8.74 4.83 17.71
CA GLY A 123 -8.40 3.61 18.46
C GLY A 123 -8.06 2.43 17.55
N LEU A 124 -7.85 2.65 16.24
CA LEU A 124 -7.33 1.66 15.31
C LEU A 124 -5.82 1.50 15.51
N ASN A 125 -5.31 0.30 15.26
CA ASN A 125 -3.89 0.12 15.05
C ASN A 125 -3.51 0.68 13.68
N ILE A 126 -2.44 1.49 13.62
CA ILE A 126 -1.89 1.98 12.37
C ILE A 126 -0.43 1.57 12.30
N VAL A 127 -0.07 0.84 11.25
CA VAL A 127 1.30 0.43 10.92
C VAL A 127 1.80 1.37 9.83
N MET A 128 2.96 2.00 10.03
CA MET A 128 3.51 3.00 9.11
C MET A 128 4.65 2.41 8.28
N GLY A 129 4.74 2.81 7.01
CA GLY A 129 5.76 2.40 6.07
C GLY A 129 7.09 3.17 6.16
N SER A 130 8.17 2.54 5.65
CA SER A 130 9.48 3.16 5.41
C SER A 130 10.13 2.59 4.15
N GLY A 131 10.79 3.43 3.37
CA GLY A 131 11.42 3.05 2.11
C GLY A 131 11.48 4.21 1.13
N HIS A 132 11.60 3.88 -0.15
CA HIS A 132 11.53 4.82 -1.28
C HIS A 132 10.59 4.31 -2.36
N TYR A 133 9.92 5.25 -3.05
CA TYR A 133 8.92 4.98 -4.09
C TYR A 133 9.58 4.74 -5.46
N VAL A 134 8.82 4.90 -6.55
CA VAL A 134 9.34 4.81 -7.91
C VAL A 134 10.27 5.99 -8.22
N ASP A 135 11.19 5.79 -9.15
CA ASP A 135 12.31 6.71 -9.45
C ASP A 135 11.89 8.16 -9.70
N VAL A 136 10.74 8.38 -10.35
CA VAL A 136 10.22 9.75 -10.60
C VAL A 136 9.83 10.51 -9.34
N ALA A 137 9.65 9.82 -8.22
CA ALA A 137 9.35 10.38 -6.91
C ALA A 137 10.59 10.46 -6.00
N HIS A 138 11.73 9.92 -6.42
CA HIS A 138 12.94 9.94 -5.62
C HIS A 138 13.43 11.37 -5.38
N PRO A 139 13.97 11.67 -4.19
CA PRO A 139 14.60 12.94 -3.94
C PRO A 139 15.87 13.12 -4.78
N GLU A 140 16.23 14.36 -5.11
CA GLU A 140 17.38 14.68 -5.98
C GLU A 140 18.69 14.04 -5.51
N GLU A 141 18.89 13.91 -4.19
CA GLU A 141 20.07 13.29 -3.60
C GLU A 141 20.14 11.76 -3.77
N MET A 142 19.12 11.09 -4.28
CA MET A 142 19.10 9.63 -4.45
C MET A 142 20.28 9.13 -5.30
N ASN A 143 20.67 9.88 -6.33
CA ASN A 143 21.81 9.51 -7.17
C ASN A 143 23.15 9.49 -6.40
N ALA A 144 23.28 10.25 -5.33
CA ALA A 144 24.50 10.31 -4.51
C ALA A 144 24.50 9.29 -3.37
N LYS A 145 23.33 8.73 -2.99
CA LYS A 145 23.22 7.70 -1.94
C LYS A 145 23.72 6.35 -2.45
N ASN A 146 24.43 5.64 -1.60
CA ASN A 146 24.75 4.23 -1.82
C ASN A 146 23.70 3.33 -1.14
N GLU A 147 23.82 2.00 -1.33
CA GLU A 147 22.89 1.04 -0.75
C GLU A 147 22.90 1.05 0.79
N GLU A 148 24.08 1.23 1.41
CA GLU A 148 24.26 1.28 2.87
C GLU A 148 23.59 2.50 3.50
N ASP A 149 23.61 3.66 2.82
CA ASP A 149 22.92 4.87 3.27
C ASP A 149 21.39 4.64 3.34
N ILE A 150 20.84 4.01 2.30
CA ILE A 150 19.39 3.71 2.19
C ILE A 150 19.00 2.65 3.24
N GLU A 151 19.76 1.55 3.33
CA GLU A 151 19.58 0.49 4.32
C GLU A 151 19.57 1.05 5.74
N SER A 152 20.61 1.85 6.09
CA SER A 152 20.74 2.47 7.41
C SER A 152 19.55 3.37 7.76
N LYS A 153 19.02 4.09 6.78
CA LYS A 153 17.83 4.94 6.97
C LYS A 153 16.59 4.11 7.26
N ILE A 154 16.35 3.06 6.48
CA ILE A 154 15.19 2.15 6.69
C ILE A 154 15.31 1.47 8.07
N VAL A 155 16.47 0.91 8.40
CA VAL A 155 16.73 0.30 9.71
C VAL A 155 16.51 1.31 10.85
N SER A 156 16.96 2.55 10.69
CA SER A 156 16.72 3.60 11.67
C SER A 156 15.24 3.93 11.86
N ASP A 157 14.47 4.04 10.79
CA ASP A 157 13.02 4.31 10.86
C ASP A 157 12.25 3.21 11.63
N LEU A 158 12.67 1.96 11.45
CA LEU A 158 12.05 0.79 12.09
C LEU A 158 12.47 0.62 13.56
N THR A 159 13.75 0.88 13.88
CA THR A 159 14.31 0.55 15.20
C THR A 159 14.39 1.74 16.14
N TYR A 160 14.78 2.90 15.63
CA TYR A 160 14.93 4.13 16.41
C TYR A 160 13.72 5.06 16.25
N GLY A 161 13.16 5.15 15.03
CA GLY A 161 11.99 5.96 14.72
C GLY A 161 12.31 7.39 14.32
N LEU A 162 11.26 8.13 14.00
CA LEU A 162 11.26 9.51 13.54
C LEU A 162 10.92 10.46 14.69
N GLU A 163 11.50 11.67 14.68
CA GLU A 163 11.13 12.70 15.63
C GLU A 163 9.69 13.15 15.39
N ALA A 164 8.92 13.21 16.48
CA ALA A 164 7.53 13.64 16.43
C ALA A 164 7.45 15.17 16.60
N LEU A 165 7.98 15.89 15.62
CA LEU A 165 7.82 17.35 15.55
C LEU A 165 6.58 17.67 14.71
N SER A 166 5.65 18.47 15.25
CA SER A 166 4.58 19.08 14.48
C SER A 166 4.82 20.59 14.41
N ASP A 167 4.21 21.27 13.44
CA ASP A 167 4.22 22.73 13.33
C ASP A 167 3.59 23.39 14.58
N GLU A 168 2.82 22.67 15.37
CA GLU A 168 2.15 23.10 16.60
C GLU A 168 2.92 22.76 17.89
N GLY A 169 4.13 22.17 17.80
CA GLY A 169 4.97 21.80 18.93
C GLY A 169 5.18 20.28 19.10
N GLN A 170 5.77 19.89 20.22
CA GLN A 170 6.07 18.49 20.49
C GLN A 170 4.79 17.64 20.58
N TYR A 171 4.84 16.49 19.93
CA TYR A 171 3.82 15.47 20.01
C TYR A 171 3.66 14.97 21.46
N GLU A 172 2.42 15.00 22.00
CA GLU A 172 2.11 14.45 23.32
C GLU A 172 2.17 12.91 23.30
N GLY A 173 3.34 12.33 23.45
CA GLY A 173 3.51 10.88 23.42
C GLY A 173 4.96 10.45 23.54
N THR A 174 5.34 9.40 22.83
CA THR A 174 6.74 8.99 22.75
C THR A 174 7.52 10.02 21.93
N ASP A 175 8.76 10.30 22.32
CA ASP A 175 9.61 11.25 21.60
C ASP A 175 9.88 10.85 20.12
N ARG A 176 9.50 9.63 19.72
CA ARG A 176 9.75 9.08 18.38
C ARG A 176 8.63 8.12 17.93
N ILE A 177 8.28 8.20 16.65
CA ILE A 177 7.30 7.32 15.99
C ILE A 177 8.06 6.36 15.07
N LYS A 178 7.86 5.06 15.26
CA LYS A 178 8.54 4.01 14.47
C LYS A 178 7.69 3.52 13.32
N ALA A 179 8.35 3.19 12.21
CA ALA A 179 7.74 2.39 11.14
C ALA A 179 7.60 0.92 11.59
N GLY A 180 6.65 0.22 11.00
CA GLY A 180 6.36 -1.20 11.29
C GLY A 180 6.39 -2.11 10.07
N ILE A 181 6.62 -1.54 8.88
CA ILE A 181 6.76 -2.27 7.62
C ILE A 181 7.77 -1.54 6.72
N ILE A 182 8.51 -2.28 5.90
CA ILE A 182 9.34 -1.73 4.83
C ILE A 182 8.45 -1.61 3.59
N GLY A 183 8.26 -0.41 3.08
CA GLY A 183 7.42 -0.19 1.90
C GLY A 183 6.27 0.80 2.12
N GLU A 184 5.49 1.09 1.02
CA GLU A 184 5.64 0.31 -0.24
C GLU A 184 6.96 0.69 -0.96
N VAL A 185 7.74 -0.31 -1.33
CA VAL A 185 8.96 -0.11 -2.12
C VAL A 185 8.59 -0.03 -3.58
N GLY A 186 8.81 1.13 -4.20
CA GLY A 186 8.39 1.40 -5.57
C GLY A 186 9.35 0.83 -6.61
N CYS A 187 8.78 0.19 -7.62
CA CYS A 187 9.50 -0.34 -8.76
C CYS A 187 8.77 0.03 -10.05
N SER A 188 9.50 0.59 -11.01
CA SER A 188 9.05 0.80 -12.39
C SER A 188 9.31 -0.45 -13.25
N TRP A 189 8.94 -0.36 -14.52
CA TRP A 189 9.33 -1.35 -15.50
C TRP A 189 9.84 -0.65 -16.77
N PRO A 190 11.05 -0.96 -17.26
CA PRO A 190 12.10 -1.73 -16.55
C PRO A 190 12.54 -1.07 -15.24
N LEU A 191 13.09 -1.85 -14.29
CA LEU A 191 13.71 -1.30 -13.07
C LEU A 191 14.83 -0.32 -13.40
N THR A 192 14.80 0.87 -12.82
CA THR A 192 15.92 1.82 -12.90
C THR A 192 17.08 1.40 -12.00
N ASP A 193 18.26 1.97 -12.22
CA ASP A 193 19.43 1.71 -11.37
C ASP A 193 19.16 2.14 -9.91
N ASN A 194 18.47 3.25 -9.70
CA ASN A 194 18.10 3.73 -8.37
C ASN A 194 17.09 2.81 -7.70
N GLU A 195 16.06 2.35 -8.41
CA GLU A 195 15.08 1.41 -7.87
C GLU A 195 15.71 0.07 -7.51
N ARG A 196 16.61 -0.45 -8.34
CA ARG A 196 17.37 -1.66 -8.04
C ARG A 196 18.23 -1.49 -6.78
N LYS A 197 18.88 -0.34 -6.63
CA LYS A 197 19.66 0.03 -5.44
C LYS A 197 18.77 0.08 -4.18
N VAL A 198 17.61 0.73 -4.27
CA VAL A 198 16.62 0.81 -3.17
C VAL A 198 16.10 -0.57 -2.81
N LEU A 199 15.73 -1.38 -3.80
CA LEU A 199 15.20 -2.73 -3.59
C LEU A 199 16.20 -3.63 -2.86
N ARG A 200 17.49 -3.60 -3.26
CA ARG A 200 18.56 -4.34 -2.57
C ARG A 200 18.78 -3.87 -1.13
N ALA A 201 18.76 -2.56 -0.90
CA ALA A 201 18.87 -1.98 0.43
C ALA A 201 17.70 -2.35 1.33
N ALA A 202 16.47 -2.31 0.80
CA ALA A 202 15.25 -2.71 1.50
C ALA A 202 15.27 -4.21 1.88
N GLY A 203 15.72 -5.08 0.96
CA GLY A 203 15.87 -6.51 1.23
C GLY A 203 16.86 -6.80 2.35
N ARG A 204 18.04 -6.11 2.37
CA ARG A 204 19.00 -6.24 3.47
C ARG A 204 18.46 -5.68 4.79
N ALA A 205 17.74 -4.54 4.74
CA ALA A 205 17.08 -4.00 5.93
C ALA A 205 16.08 -4.99 6.53
N GLN A 206 15.33 -5.72 5.69
CA GLN A 206 14.44 -6.80 6.13
C GLN A 206 15.23 -7.91 6.82
N SER A 207 16.34 -8.39 6.21
CA SER A 207 17.17 -9.45 6.78
C SER A 207 17.77 -9.06 8.14
N ILE A 208 18.12 -7.77 8.32
CA ILE A 208 18.67 -7.24 9.59
C ILE A 208 17.59 -7.13 10.67
N THR A 209 16.40 -6.63 10.30
CA THR A 209 15.37 -6.22 11.26
C THR A 209 14.28 -7.27 11.46
N GLY A 210 14.03 -8.10 10.46
CA GLY A 210 12.94 -9.08 10.41
C GLY A 210 11.55 -8.47 10.18
N PHE A 211 11.43 -7.17 9.88
CA PHE A 211 10.15 -6.56 9.51
C PHE A 211 9.70 -7.01 8.11
N PRO A 212 8.40 -7.12 7.85
CA PRO A 212 7.90 -7.46 6.53
C PRO A 212 8.23 -6.36 5.51
N ILE A 213 8.30 -6.77 4.23
CA ILE A 213 8.48 -5.85 3.11
C ILE A 213 7.28 -5.93 2.17
N LEU A 214 6.77 -4.78 1.71
CA LEU A 214 5.71 -4.66 0.72
C LEU A 214 6.26 -3.96 -0.53
N ILE A 215 5.97 -4.55 -1.68
CA ILE A 215 6.50 -4.15 -2.98
C ILE A 215 5.37 -3.59 -3.86
N HIS A 216 5.63 -2.42 -4.45
CA HIS A 216 4.88 -1.86 -5.57
C HIS A 216 5.60 -2.27 -6.89
N PRO A 217 5.17 -3.32 -7.60
CA PRO A 217 5.85 -3.78 -8.79
C PRO A 217 5.58 -2.88 -9.99
N GLY A 218 6.51 -2.87 -10.93
CA GLY A 218 6.33 -2.28 -12.24
C GLY A 218 5.14 -2.90 -13.00
N ARG A 219 4.65 -2.18 -13.99
CA ARG A 219 3.40 -2.53 -14.71
C ARG A 219 3.68 -3.44 -15.91
N ASP A 220 4.31 -4.58 -15.62
CA ASP A 220 4.61 -5.64 -16.60
C ASP A 220 4.43 -7.00 -15.92
N GLU A 221 3.94 -7.98 -16.68
CA GLU A 221 3.67 -9.35 -16.23
C GLU A 221 4.89 -10.02 -15.56
N THR A 222 6.11 -9.66 -15.98
CA THR A 222 7.36 -10.28 -15.51
C THR A 222 8.02 -9.52 -14.36
N ALA A 223 7.61 -8.27 -14.11
CA ALA A 223 8.21 -7.42 -13.09
C ALA A 223 8.23 -8.06 -11.69
N PRO A 224 7.14 -8.69 -11.19
CA PRO A 224 7.18 -9.34 -9.88
C PRO A 224 8.25 -10.42 -9.74
N LEU A 225 8.50 -11.18 -10.81
CA LEU A 225 9.50 -12.26 -10.77
C LEU A 225 10.92 -11.72 -10.71
N GLU A 226 11.25 -10.68 -11.53
CA GLU A 226 12.56 -10.03 -11.46
C GLU A 226 12.80 -9.40 -10.08
N ILE A 227 11.78 -8.76 -9.50
CA ILE A 227 11.87 -8.17 -8.15
C ILE A 227 12.17 -9.25 -7.10
N LEU A 228 11.48 -10.39 -7.14
CA LEU A 228 11.73 -11.50 -6.23
C LEU A 228 13.14 -12.07 -6.39
N GLU A 229 13.67 -12.16 -7.61
CA GLU A 229 15.05 -12.56 -7.87
C GLU A 229 16.06 -11.59 -7.22
N VAL A 230 15.87 -10.27 -7.39
CA VAL A 230 16.74 -9.26 -6.77
C VAL A 230 16.70 -9.30 -5.24
N LEU A 231 15.53 -9.56 -4.66
CA LEU A 231 15.37 -9.70 -3.21
C LEU A 231 16.06 -10.98 -2.70
N ASP A 232 15.90 -12.11 -3.40
CA ASP A 232 16.54 -13.38 -3.04
C ASP A 232 18.08 -13.27 -3.09
N GLU A 233 18.63 -12.61 -4.12
CA GLU A 233 20.08 -12.37 -4.26
C GLU A 233 20.70 -11.68 -3.03
N VAL A 234 19.97 -10.84 -2.33
CA VAL A 234 20.46 -10.12 -1.13
C VAL A 234 20.09 -10.81 0.19
N GLY A 235 19.49 -12.00 0.12
CA GLY A 235 19.13 -12.81 1.26
C GLY A 235 17.87 -12.38 2.00
N THR A 236 16.93 -11.74 1.28
CA THR A 236 15.61 -11.40 1.82
C THR A 236 14.81 -12.65 2.14
N ASP A 237 14.11 -12.67 3.26
CA ASP A 237 13.13 -13.71 3.56
C ASP A 237 11.85 -13.46 2.75
N LEU A 238 11.72 -14.14 1.62
CA LEU A 238 10.56 -14.00 0.73
C LEU A 238 9.25 -14.41 1.41
N SER A 239 9.30 -15.25 2.45
CA SER A 239 8.10 -15.62 3.20
C SER A 239 7.50 -14.49 4.03
N HIS A 240 8.21 -13.37 4.19
CA HIS A 240 7.80 -12.12 4.81
C HIS A 240 7.76 -10.96 3.81
N THR A 241 7.64 -11.28 2.53
CA THR A 241 7.50 -10.31 1.43
C THR A 241 6.07 -10.32 0.91
N ILE A 242 5.48 -9.15 0.73
CA ILE A 242 4.17 -8.95 0.11
C ILE A 242 4.41 -8.37 -1.29
N MET A 243 3.93 -9.07 -2.32
CA MET A 243 3.93 -8.57 -3.69
C MET A 243 2.57 -7.93 -3.97
N GLY A 244 2.54 -6.60 -3.97
CA GLY A 244 1.34 -5.79 -4.18
C GLY A 244 0.89 -5.74 -5.64
N HIS A 245 -0.27 -5.18 -5.86
CA HIS A 245 -0.85 -4.83 -7.16
C HIS A 245 -0.90 -5.97 -8.18
N LEU A 246 -1.08 -7.21 -7.73
CA LEU A 246 -1.13 -8.34 -8.66
C LEU A 246 -2.32 -8.26 -9.61
N ASP A 247 -3.41 -7.64 -9.17
CA ASP A 247 -4.62 -7.47 -9.95
C ASP A 247 -4.48 -6.52 -11.16
N ARG A 248 -3.45 -5.67 -11.20
CA ARG A 248 -3.12 -4.82 -12.34
C ARG A 248 -1.85 -5.22 -13.08
N THR A 249 -1.14 -6.23 -12.55
CA THR A 249 0.20 -6.58 -13.04
C THR A 249 0.26 -7.99 -13.62
N VAL A 250 -0.47 -8.95 -13.02
CA VAL A 250 -0.34 -10.37 -13.37
C VAL A 250 -1.69 -10.95 -13.82
N PHE A 251 -1.75 -11.36 -15.07
CA PHE A 251 -2.98 -11.90 -15.70
C PHE A 251 -2.86 -13.40 -16.03
N LYS A 252 -1.63 -13.97 -16.05
CA LYS A 252 -1.39 -15.36 -16.33
C LYS A 252 -1.32 -16.19 -15.05
N LYS A 253 -2.00 -17.31 -15.07
CA LYS A 253 -2.01 -18.25 -13.94
C LYS A 253 -0.64 -18.87 -13.67
N GLU A 254 0.16 -19.02 -14.71
CA GLU A 254 1.53 -19.51 -14.63
C GLU A 254 2.40 -18.55 -13.79
N THR A 255 2.31 -17.25 -14.06
CA THR A 255 3.05 -16.22 -13.33
C THR A 255 2.60 -16.16 -11.88
N LEU A 256 1.28 -16.19 -11.60
CA LEU A 256 0.75 -16.27 -10.23
C LEU A 256 1.29 -17.50 -9.49
N THR A 257 1.39 -18.65 -10.17
CA THR A 257 1.93 -19.87 -9.57
C THR A 257 3.41 -19.75 -9.25
N GLU A 258 4.20 -19.09 -10.10
CA GLU A 258 5.64 -18.88 -9.82
C GLU A 258 5.85 -17.94 -8.63
N ILE A 259 5.07 -16.86 -8.53
CA ILE A 259 5.08 -15.96 -7.36
C ILE A 259 4.72 -16.74 -6.10
N ALA A 260 3.65 -17.56 -6.13
CA ALA A 260 3.24 -18.36 -5.00
C ALA A 260 4.32 -19.36 -4.54
N LYS A 261 5.05 -19.99 -5.48
CA LYS A 261 6.17 -20.91 -5.18
C LYS A 261 7.36 -20.23 -4.51
N SER A 262 7.58 -18.93 -4.72
CA SER A 262 8.64 -18.18 -4.04
C SER A 262 8.42 -18.09 -2.53
N GLY A 263 7.19 -18.32 -2.07
CA GLY A 263 6.77 -18.19 -0.68
C GLY A 263 6.28 -16.77 -0.32
N ALA A 264 6.36 -15.80 -1.22
CA ALA A 264 5.84 -14.45 -1.00
C ALA A 264 4.32 -14.44 -0.83
N TYR A 265 3.82 -13.44 -0.11
CA TYR A 265 2.40 -13.12 -0.07
C TYR A 265 1.99 -12.44 -1.37
N MET A 266 0.83 -12.83 -1.87
CA MET A 266 0.22 -12.29 -3.07
C MET A 266 -0.89 -11.33 -2.68
N GLU A 267 -0.83 -10.06 -3.13
CA GLU A 267 -1.78 -9.05 -2.74
C GLU A 267 -2.63 -8.57 -3.92
N TRP A 268 -3.96 -8.65 -3.72
CA TRP A 268 -4.96 -7.99 -4.55
C TRP A 268 -5.44 -6.76 -3.80
N ASP A 269 -4.92 -5.60 -4.14
CA ASP A 269 -5.07 -4.38 -3.37
C ASP A 269 -5.82 -3.24 -4.09
N LEU A 270 -6.46 -3.53 -5.21
CA LEU A 270 -7.20 -2.51 -5.95
C LEU A 270 -8.72 -2.77 -5.95
N PHE A 271 -9.24 -3.43 -4.89
CA PHE A 271 -10.67 -3.62 -4.75
C PHE A 271 -11.43 -2.28 -4.79
N GLY A 272 -12.51 -2.25 -5.57
CA GLY A 272 -13.29 -1.04 -5.83
C GLY A 272 -12.74 -0.16 -6.97
N ARG A 273 -11.62 -0.53 -7.58
CA ARG A 273 -11.06 0.17 -8.74
C ARG A 273 -11.32 -0.65 -10.01
N GLU A 274 -12.41 -0.34 -10.68
CA GLU A 274 -12.82 -0.97 -11.93
C GLU A 274 -12.84 0.11 -13.03
N GLN A 275 -11.88 0.05 -13.95
CA GLN A 275 -11.72 1.07 -14.98
C GLN A 275 -11.27 0.43 -16.29
N HIS A 276 -11.78 0.93 -17.42
CA HIS A 276 -11.12 0.77 -18.71
C HIS A 276 -9.92 1.71 -18.76
N TYR A 277 -8.83 1.28 -19.36
CA TYR A 277 -7.59 2.04 -19.46
C TYR A 277 -7.00 2.39 -18.09
N TYR A 278 -6.17 1.52 -17.57
CA TYR A 278 -5.39 1.86 -16.40
C TYR A 278 -4.40 2.98 -16.74
N ASN A 279 -4.47 4.12 -16.06
CA ASN A 279 -3.66 5.29 -16.37
C ASN A 279 -2.14 5.11 -16.17
N GLY A 280 -1.72 4.08 -15.48
CA GLY A 280 -0.31 3.69 -15.37
C GLY A 280 0.17 2.79 -16.53
N ASN A 281 -0.77 2.14 -17.25
CA ASN A 281 -0.53 1.35 -18.45
C ASN A 281 -1.84 1.23 -19.24
N VAL A 282 -2.01 2.02 -20.30
CA VAL A 282 -3.26 2.11 -21.08
C VAL A 282 -3.62 0.85 -21.86
N ASP A 283 -2.72 -0.12 -21.96
CA ASP A 283 -2.98 -1.42 -22.59
C ASP A 283 -3.68 -2.41 -21.64
N ILE A 284 -3.88 -1.99 -20.37
CA ILE A 284 -4.52 -2.80 -19.33
C ILE A 284 -5.91 -2.23 -19.02
N ASP A 285 -6.93 -3.09 -19.07
CA ASP A 285 -8.22 -2.86 -18.43
C ASP A 285 -8.17 -3.39 -16.99
N MET A 286 -8.54 -2.56 -16.01
CA MET A 286 -8.60 -3.00 -14.62
C MET A 286 -9.68 -4.09 -14.45
N PRO A 287 -9.36 -5.20 -13.79
CA PRO A 287 -10.33 -6.26 -13.56
C PRO A 287 -11.47 -5.79 -12.67
N SER A 288 -12.67 -6.36 -12.87
CA SER A 288 -13.76 -6.19 -11.91
C SER A 288 -13.46 -6.90 -10.59
N ASP A 289 -14.09 -6.46 -9.51
CA ASP A 289 -13.99 -7.15 -8.21
C ASP A 289 -14.46 -8.60 -8.28
N ALA A 290 -15.41 -8.91 -9.16
CA ALA A 290 -15.83 -10.28 -9.42
C ALA A 290 -14.66 -11.13 -9.97
N LYS A 291 -13.85 -10.56 -10.88
CA LYS A 291 -12.67 -11.23 -11.44
C LYS A 291 -11.56 -11.38 -10.39
N ARG A 292 -11.32 -10.36 -9.55
CA ARG A 292 -10.38 -10.46 -8.42
C ARG A 292 -10.73 -11.63 -7.50
N ILE A 293 -12.01 -11.75 -7.12
CA ILE A 293 -12.50 -12.87 -6.30
C ILE A 293 -12.26 -14.22 -7.00
N GLU A 294 -12.46 -14.31 -8.31
CA GLU A 294 -12.21 -15.55 -9.08
C GLU A 294 -10.73 -15.92 -9.11
N ASP A 295 -9.83 -14.95 -9.29
CA ASP A 295 -8.38 -15.19 -9.30
C ASP A 295 -7.87 -15.62 -7.91
N ILE A 296 -8.35 -14.94 -6.86
CA ILE A 296 -8.09 -15.33 -5.47
C ILE A 296 -8.59 -16.76 -5.22
N ALA A 297 -9.82 -17.08 -5.60
CA ALA A 297 -10.37 -18.42 -5.42
C ALA A 297 -9.56 -19.48 -6.18
N TRP A 298 -9.07 -19.14 -7.36
CA TRP A 298 -8.25 -20.07 -8.15
C TRP A 298 -6.93 -20.36 -7.45
N ILE A 299 -6.18 -19.34 -7.01
CA ILE A 299 -4.87 -19.56 -6.36
C ILE A 299 -5.00 -20.26 -5.01
N MET A 300 -6.07 -20.00 -4.27
CA MET A 300 -6.40 -20.72 -3.05
C MET A 300 -6.69 -22.20 -3.33
N GLY A 301 -7.41 -22.51 -4.41
CA GLY A 301 -7.63 -23.88 -4.88
C GLY A 301 -6.35 -24.63 -5.27
N GLN A 302 -5.23 -23.93 -5.45
CA GLN A 302 -3.89 -24.51 -5.63
C GLN A 302 -3.16 -24.77 -4.29
N GLY A 303 -3.78 -24.47 -3.13
CA GLY A 303 -3.21 -24.71 -1.80
C GLY A 303 -2.43 -23.51 -1.23
N TYR A 304 -2.61 -22.30 -1.80
CA TYR A 304 -1.92 -21.08 -1.36
C TYR A 304 -2.83 -20.11 -0.59
N GLU A 305 -3.89 -20.60 0.05
CA GLU A 305 -4.84 -19.79 0.80
C GLU A 305 -4.19 -18.92 1.88
N ASN A 306 -3.14 -19.40 2.53
CA ASN A 306 -2.41 -18.69 3.59
C ASN A 306 -1.39 -17.65 3.04
N LYS A 307 -1.32 -17.49 1.72
CA LYS A 307 -0.38 -16.59 1.03
C LYS A 307 -1.10 -15.48 0.26
N VAL A 308 -2.37 -15.27 0.50
CA VAL A 308 -3.16 -14.20 -0.12
C VAL A 308 -3.51 -13.14 0.91
N VAL A 309 -3.34 -11.89 0.55
CA VAL A 309 -3.82 -10.72 1.32
C VAL A 309 -4.57 -9.77 0.39
N VAL A 310 -5.44 -8.93 0.96
CA VAL A 310 -6.28 -8.02 0.19
C VAL A 310 -6.34 -6.63 0.82
N ALA A 311 -6.41 -5.62 -0.02
CA ALA A 311 -6.51 -4.22 0.37
C ALA A 311 -7.25 -3.40 -0.70
N GLN A 312 -7.23 -2.08 -0.58
CA GLN A 312 -7.90 -1.20 -1.53
C GLN A 312 -6.95 -0.18 -2.18
N ASP A 313 -5.77 0.07 -1.60
CA ASP A 313 -4.81 1.08 -2.07
C ASP A 313 -5.54 2.40 -2.35
N ILE A 314 -6.22 2.93 -1.33
CA ILE A 314 -6.89 4.23 -1.46
C ILE A 314 -5.85 5.33 -1.41
N CYS A 315 -5.40 5.77 -2.59
CA CYS A 315 -4.36 6.78 -2.77
C CYS A 315 -4.87 8.07 -3.46
N THR A 316 -6.19 8.16 -3.71
CA THR A 316 -6.83 9.33 -4.34
C THR A 316 -8.16 9.68 -3.67
N LYS A 317 -8.51 10.98 -3.66
CA LYS A 317 -9.73 11.47 -3.00
C LYS A 317 -11.02 10.90 -3.56
N ASP A 318 -11.09 10.65 -4.87
CA ASP A 318 -12.29 10.12 -5.51
C ASP A 318 -12.66 8.71 -5.02
N ARG A 319 -11.74 8.02 -4.32
CA ARG A 319 -11.95 6.70 -3.72
C ARG A 319 -12.42 6.78 -2.25
N LEU A 320 -12.26 7.92 -1.59
CA LEU A 320 -12.78 8.16 -0.24
C LEU A 320 -14.32 8.27 -0.26
N PHE A 321 -14.95 7.78 0.81
CA PHE A 321 -16.41 7.80 0.94
C PHE A 321 -16.98 9.22 0.87
N LYS A 322 -16.31 10.18 1.47
CA LYS A 322 -16.66 11.62 1.40
C LYS A 322 -16.88 12.12 -0.02
N TYR A 323 -16.13 11.61 -0.99
CA TYR A 323 -16.20 12.01 -2.39
C TYR A 323 -16.99 11.02 -3.26
N GLY A 324 -17.80 10.15 -2.62
CA GLY A 324 -18.60 9.14 -3.31
C GLY A 324 -17.82 7.93 -3.82
N GLY A 325 -16.62 7.71 -3.28
CA GLY A 325 -15.85 6.49 -3.44
C GLY A 325 -16.32 5.39 -2.48
N HIS A 326 -15.62 4.27 -2.49
CA HIS A 326 -15.98 3.11 -1.67
C HIS A 326 -15.56 3.23 -0.21
N GLY A 327 -14.52 4.03 0.10
CA GLY A 327 -13.95 4.15 1.45
C GLY A 327 -13.27 2.87 1.95
N TYR A 328 -12.51 2.94 3.03
CA TYR A 328 -11.73 1.81 3.57
C TYR A 328 -12.58 0.62 4.05
N PHE A 329 -13.87 0.81 4.30
CA PHE A 329 -14.76 -0.27 4.76
C PHE A 329 -15.35 -1.13 3.64
N TYR A 330 -15.04 -0.85 2.38
CA TYR A 330 -15.67 -1.50 1.22
C TYR A 330 -15.48 -3.01 1.19
N ILE A 331 -14.28 -3.50 1.47
CA ILE A 331 -14.02 -4.94 1.52
C ILE A 331 -14.93 -5.60 2.57
N LEU A 332 -15.08 -4.99 3.75
CA LEU A 332 -15.88 -5.53 4.84
C LEU A 332 -17.39 -5.49 4.53
N SER A 333 -17.84 -4.42 3.90
CA SER A 333 -19.27 -4.18 3.64
C SER A 333 -19.80 -4.85 2.36
N GLN A 334 -18.94 -5.08 1.35
CA GLN A 334 -19.38 -5.56 0.04
C GLN A 334 -18.65 -6.84 -0.38
N ILE A 335 -17.34 -6.91 -0.30
CA ILE A 335 -16.55 -8.01 -0.85
C ILE A 335 -16.70 -9.27 0.00
N ILE A 336 -16.49 -9.19 1.31
CA ILE A 336 -16.66 -10.34 2.22
C ILE A 336 -18.09 -10.90 2.17
N PRO A 337 -19.15 -10.10 2.28
CA PRO A 337 -20.52 -10.62 2.12
C PRO A 337 -20.74 -11.29 0.75
N ARG A 338 -20.13 -10.76 -0.32
CA ARG A 338 -20.22 -11.37 -1.64
C ARG A 338 -19.50 -12.71 -1.72
N MET A 339 -18.32 -12.81 -1.14
CA MET A 339 -17.56 -14.06 -1.06
C MET A 339 -18.37 -15.12 -0.29
N ARG A 340 -18.92 -14.78 0.87
CA ARG A 340 -19.79 -15.67 1.65
C ARG A 340 -21.01 -16.13 0.86
N TYR A 341 -21.69 -15.23 0.15
CA TYR A 341 -22.81 -15.57 -0.71
C TYR A 341 -22.42 -16.54 -1.84
N LYS A 342 -21.19 -16.45 -2.35
CA LYS A 342 -20.65 -17.39 -3.34
C LYS A 342 -20.20 -18.73 -2.72
N GLY A 343 -20.31 -18.91 -1.40
CA GLY A 343 -20.01 -20.16 -0.70
C GLY A 343 -18.56 -20.28 -0.20
N TYR A 344 -17.78 -19.20 -0.18
CA TYR A 344 -16.47 -19.21 0.46
C TYR A 344 -16.60 -19.28 1.99
N SER A 345 -15.75 -20.08 2.64
CA SER A 345 -15.78 -20.26 4.09
C SER A 345 -15.36 -18.98 4.83
N GLU A 346 -15.71 -18.89 6.13
CA GLU A 346 -15.25 -17.81 7.01
C GLU A 346 -13.71 -17.75 7.06
N ALA A 347 -13.03 -18.89 7.18
CA ALA A 347 -11.58 -18.94 7.15
C ALA A 347 -11.02 -18.25 5.90
N VAL A 348 -11.58 -18.56 4.73
CA VAL A 348 -11.21 -17.95 3.45
C VAL A 348 -11.48 -16.45 3.44
N SER A 349 -12.64 -16.01 3.94
CA SER A 349 -13.03 -14.60 3.91
C SER A 349 -12.21 -13.72 4.87
N TYR A 350 -11.60 -14.28 5.92
CA TYR A 350 -10.84 -13.53 6.92
C TYR A 350 -9.32 -13.76 6.90
N THR A 351 -8.82 -14.89 6.39
CA THR A 351 -7.37 -15.16 6.31
C THR A 351 -6.63 -14.11 5.47
N HIS A 352 -7.34 -13.49 4.52
CA HIS A 352 -6.79 -12.47 3.62
C HIS A 352 -6.67 -11.06 4.23
N LEU A 353 -7.06 -10.90 5.50
CA LEU A 353 -7.07 -9.63 6.22
C LEU A 353 -6.13 -9.71 7.44
N THR A 354 -4.94 -10.29 7.26
CA THR A 354 -3.94 -10.43 8.33
C THR A 354 -2.57 -10.00 7.84
N LEU A 355 -1.87 -9.22 8.68
CA LEU A 355 -0.49 -8.82 8.38
C LEU A 355 0.45 -10.02 8.57
N PRO A 356 1.38 -10.31 7.63
CA PRO A 356 2.43 -11.29 7.84
C PRO A 356 3.32 -10.86 9.00
N THR A 357 3.17 -11.52 10.14
CA THR A 357 3.96 -11.24 11.34
C THR A 357 4.95 -12.37 11.57
N LYS A 358 6.16 -12.02 12.02
CA LYS A 358 7.14 -13.01 12.44
C LYS A 358 6.62 -13.71 13.70
N ALA A 359 6.38 -15.04 13.60
CA ALA A 359 6.02 -15.87 14.74
C ALA A 359 7.17 -16.00 15.77
#